data_86082fcc41ca3ef5ca5a2bd1e2a46c38
#
_entry.id   86082fcc41ca3ef5ca5a2bd1e2a46c38
#
_cell.length_a   1.000
_cell.length_b   1.000
_cell.length_c   1.000
_cell.angle_alpha   90.00
_cell.angle_beta   90.00
_cell.angle_gamma   90.00
#
_symmetry.space_group_name_H-M   'P 1'
#
loop_
_entity.id
_entity.type
_entity.pdbx_description
1 polymer ?
#
loop_
_entity_poly.entity_id
_entity_poly.type
_entity_poly.pdbx_seq_one_letter_code
_entity_poly.pdbx_strand_id
1 'polypeptide(L)'
;MGIEIKSHDEIALMREAGLVVHEVLDELSKIAAPGITLDELDAVAKRETERRGAACAFIGLYGFPKHICISVNDQVVHGIPGKRKLLDGDLVKLDHGAVVKGWYGDAARTVPVGKISPEAQKLVDATRESLEAAIRAMVPGNRVSDIGAAVQGVIEPHGFGIVRDYVGHGIGKRPHEDPQVPNYGPALWTRGQPNPRLRPGMVLAVEPMINAGTHEVRTLGDGWTVVTRDGRNSAHFEHTIAVTEDGPVVLTGPA
;
A
#
# COMPACT_ATOMS: atom_id res chain seq x y z
N MET A 1 -10.76 -7.43 17.76
CA MET A 1 -12.16 -7.24 17.25
C MET A 1 -12.39 -8.31 16.20
N GLY A 2 -13.65 -8.63 15.84
CA GLY A 2 -13.91 -9.63 14.81
C GLY A 2 -13.78 -9.05 13.41
N ILE A 3 -13.60 -9.92 12.40
CA ILE A 3 -13.57 -9.52 10.99
C ILE A 3 -14.96 -9.02 10.59
N GLU A 4 -15.05 -7.81 10.06
CA GLU A 4 -16.28 -7.20 9.59
C GLU A 4 -16.55 -7.60 8.13
N ILE A 5 -17.76 -8.11 7.86
CA ILE A 5 -18.23 -8.49 6.52
C ILE A 5 -19.07 -7.32 5.99
N LYS A 6 -18.65 -6.75 4.89
CA LYS A 6 -19.30 -5.61 4.24
C LYS A 6 -20.40 -6.11 3.28
N SER A 7 -21.54 -5.44 3.28
CA SER A 7 -22.60 -5.64 2.30
C SER A 7 -22.20 -5.08 0.92
N HIS A 8 -22.95 -5.42 -0.13
CA HIS A 8 -22.74 -4.86 -1.47
C HIS A 8 -22.79 -3.33 -1.49
N ASP A 9 -23.75 -2.73 -0.76
CA ASP A 9 -23.89 -1.27 -0.69
C ASP A 9 -22.70 -0.62 0.02
N GLU A 10 -22.18 -1.26 1.07
CA GLU A 10 -20.99 -0.78 1.79
C GLU A 10 -19.73 -0.89 0.92
N ILE A 11 -19.57 -1.96 0.16
CA ILE A 11 -18.48 -2.13 -0.82
C ILE A 11 -18.59 -1.05 -1.92
N ALA A 12 -19.80 -0.71 -2.37
CA ALA A 12 -20.00 0.36 -3.33
C ALA A 12 -19.55 1.73 -2.78
N LEU A 13 -19.83 2.03 -1.51
CA LEU A 13 -19.32 3.24 -0.85
C LEU A 13 -17.80 3.23 -0.70
N MET A 14 -17.20 2.08 -0.37
CA MET A 14 -15.75 1.93 -0.35
C MET A 14 -15.14 2.11 -1.74
N ARG A 15 -15.84 1.68 -2.80
CA ARG A 15 -15.43 1.92 -4.18
C ARG A 15 -15.40 3.41 -4.52
N GLU A 16 -16.36 4.23 -4.01
CA GLU A 16 -16.31 5.69 -4.18
C GLU A 16 -15.01 6.26 -3.59
N ALA A 17 -14.65 5.86 -2.35
CA ALA A 17 -13.39 6.27 -1.72
C ALA A 17 -12.17 5.78 -2.49
N GLY A 18 -12.19 4.52 -2.94
CA GLY A 18 -11.12 3.91 -3.72
C GLY A 18 -10.87 4.59 -5.06
N LEU A 19 -11.92 5.06 -5.74
CA LEU A 19 -11.80 5.84 -6.98
C LEU A 19 -11.10 7.17 -6.73
N VAL A 20 -11.43 7.86 -5.64
CA VAL A 20 -10.73 9.10 -5.26
C VAL A 20 -9.25 8.85 -5.05
N VAL A 21 -8.90 7.79 -4.30
CA VAL A 21 -7.49 7.40 -4.07
C VAL A 21 -6.79 7.13 -5.40
N HIS A 22 -7.40 6.32 -6.28
CA HIS A 22 -6.85 5.99 -7.59
C HIS A 22 -6.54 7.23 -8.41
N GLU A 23 -7.52 8.13 -8.56
CA GLU A 23 -7.38 9.36 -9.34
C GLU A 23 -6.34 10.33 -8.77
N VAL A 24 -6.27 10.46 -7.43
CA VAL A 24 -5.26 11.29 -6.77
C VAL A 24 -3.86 10.73 -7.00
N LEU A 25 -3.67 9.42 -6.85
CA LEU A 25 -2.39 8.77 -7.14
C LEU A 25 -2.00 8.87 -8.61
N ASP A 26 -2.96 8.86 -9.54
CA ASP A 26 -2.71 9.08 -10.97
C ASP A 26 -2.19 10.50 -11.24
N GLU A 27 -2.82 11.52 -10.65
CA GLU A 27 -2.35 12.90 -10.79
C GLU A 27 -0.96 13.09 -10.19
N LEU A 28 -0.71 12.55 -8.99
CA LEU A 28 0.59 12.62 -8.34
C LEU A 28 1.68 11.91 -9.15
N SER A 29 1.36 10.74 -9.71
CA SER A 29 2.31 9.97 -10.54
C SER A 29 2.74 10.73 -11.79
N LYS A 30 1.84 11.50 -12.41
CA LYS A 30 2.13 12.31 -13.61
C LYS A 30 3.09 13.48 -13.31
N ILE A 31 2.99 14.07 -12.13
CA ILE A 31 3.78 15.24 -11.74
C ILE A 31 5.04 14.89 -10.93
N ALA A 32 5.20 13.64 -10.51
CA ALA A 32 6.40 13.17 -9.80
C ALA A 32 7.62 13.18 -10.74
N ALA A 33 8.29 14.33 -10.82
CA ALA A 33 9.43 14.60 -11.72
C ALA A 33 10.60 15.21 -10.95
N PRO A 34 11.84 15.17 -11.50
CA PRO A 34 12.97 15.81 -10.86
C PRO A 34 12.71 17.31 -10.59
N GLY A 35 13.03 17.74 -9.37
CA GLY A 35 12.89 19.14 -8.92
C GLY A 35 11.63 19.44 -8.11
N ILE A 36 10.55 18.64 -8.21
CA ILE A 36 9.38 18.79 -7.35
C ILE A 36 9.72 18.41 -5.91
N THR A 37 9.20 19.13 -4.94
CA THR A 37 9.37 18.83 -3.51
C THR A 37 8.26 17.87 -3.04
N LEU A 38 8.54 17.11 -1.96
CA LEU A 38 7.54 16.23 -1.35
C LEU A 38 6.39 17.05 -0.73
N ASP A 39 6.66 18.28 -0.23
CA ASP A 39 5.61 19.19 0.26
C ASP A 39 4.67 19.66 -0.87
N GLU A 40 5.16 19.87 -2.09
CA GLU A 40 4.32 20.18 -3.24
C GLU A 40 3.42 19.01 -3.62
N LEU A 41 3.92 17.77 -3.56
CA LEU A 41 3.12 16.57 -3.78
C LEU A 41 2.05 16.41 -2.68
N ASP A 42 2.37 16.64 -1.40
CA ASP A 42 1.40 16.62 -0.29
C ASP A 42 0.29 17.66 -0.49
N ALA A 43 0.65 18.86 -0.91
CA ALA A 43 -0.33 19.92 -1.20
C ALA A 43 -1.28 19.56 -2.36
N VAL A 44 -0.74 18.87 -3.40
CA VAL A 44 -1.57 18.35 -4.50
C VAL A 44 -2.48 17.23 -4.02
N ALA A 45 -1.97 16.27 -3.22
CA ALA A 45 -2.78 15.21 -2.65
C ALA A 45 -3.99 15.76 -1.89
N LYS A 46 -3.74 16.72 -0.99
CA LYS A 46 -4.81 17.42 -0.26
C LYS A 46 -5.84 18.04 -1.20
N ARG A 47 -5.39 18.92 -2.09
CA ARG A 47 -6.27 19.67 -2.99
C ARG A 47 -7.12 18.75 -3.86
N GLU A 48 -6.50 17.72 -4.44
CA GLU A 48 -7.20 16.82 -5.36
C GLU A 48 -8.19 15.89 -4.64
N THR A 49 -7.90 15.51 -3.39
CA THR A 49 -8.84 14.75 -2.55
C THR A 49 -10.05 15.61 -2.18
N GLU A 50 -9.82 16.85 -1.69
CA GLU A 50 -10.88 17.77 -1.31
C GLU A 50 -11.75 18.17 -2.52
N ARG A 51 -11.15 18.37 -3.70
CA ARG A 51 -11.88 18.68 -4.95
C ARG A 51 -12.85 17.57 -5.36
N ARG A 52 -12.56 16.33 -4.98
CA ARG A 52 -13.42 15.15 -5.21
C ARG A 52 -14.44 14.90 -4.10
N GLY A 53 -14.57 15.84 -3.14
CA GLY A 53 -15.53 15.73 -2.04
C GLY A 53 -15.16 14.71 -0.97
N ALA A 54 -13.88 14.31 -0.90
CA ALA A 54 -13.36 13.38 0.10
C ALA A 54 -12.46 14.09 1.12
N ALA A 55 -12.17 13.42 2.22
CA ALA A 55 -11.15 13.82 3.18
C ALA A 55 -9.91 12.93 3.05
N CYS A 56 -8.71 13.49 3.27
CA CYS A 56 -7.49 12.70 3.39
C CYS A 56 -7.53 11.86 4.67
N ALA A 57 -7.23 10.57 4.56
CA ALA A 57 -7.35 9.63 5.68
C ALA A 57 -6.22 9.74 6.70
N PHE A 58 -5.02 10.18 6.28
CA PHE A 58 -3.82 10.07 7.12
C PHE A 58 -3.56 11.28 8.02
N ILE A 59 -4.01 12.48 7.63
CA ILE A 59 -3.79 13.68 8.47
C ILE A 59 -4.41 13.50 9.85
N GLY A 60 -3.59 13.59 10.90
CA GLY A 60 -4.00 13.38 12.29
C GLY A 60 -4.16 11.92 12.73
N LEU A 61 -4.15 10.95 11.80
CA LEU A 61 -4.22 9.52 12.14
C LEU A 61 -3.00 9.13 12.96
N TYR A 62 -3.22 8.68 14.19
CA TYR A 62 -2.16 8.41 15.18
C TYR A 62 -1.14 9.55 15.37
N GLY A 63 -1.50 10.78 14.96
CA GLY A 63 -0.64 11.96 15.02
C GLY A 63 0.20 12.19 13.75
N PHE A 64 -0.05 11.49 12.65
CA PHE A 64 0.67 11.73 11.39
C PHE A 64 0.42 13.16 10.88
N PRO A 65 1.47 13.92 10.50
CA PRO A 65 1.34 15.37 10.30
C PRO A 65 0.99 15.82 8.87
N LYS A 66 0.80 14.89 7.93
CA LYS A 66 0.63 15.16 6.50
C LYS A 66 -0.57 14.44 5.89
N HIS A 67 -0.90 14.76 4.63
CA HIS A 67 -2.10 14.25 3.95
C HIS A 67 -1.84 12.95 3.18
N ILE A 68 -0.58 12.65 2.89
CA ILE A 68 -0.10 11.48 2.16
C ILE A 68 1.23 11.03 2.78
N CYS A 69 1.53 9.73 2.77
CA CYS A 69 2.88 9.24 3.04
C CYS A 69 3.69 9.25 1.74
N ILE A 70 4.90 9.85 1.78
CA ILE A 70 5.81 9.86 0.62
C ILE A 70 7.18 9.35 1.06
N SER A 71 7.53 8.15 0.59
CA SER A 71 8.77 7.48 0.92
C SER A 71 9.68 7.40 -0.30
N VAL A 72 10.98 7.72 -0.17
CA VAL A 72 11.90 7.81 -1.30
C VAL A 72 13.07 6.85 -1.11
N ASN A 73 13.39 6.07 -2.15
CA ASN A 73 14.54 5.13 -2.23
C ASN A 73 14.51 4.06 -1.13
N ASP A 74 15.41 4.15 -0.13
CA ASP A 74 15.54 3.26 1.02
C ASP A 74 14.43 3.43 2.06
N GLN A 75 13.64 4.51 1.98
CA GLN A 75 12.44 4.64 2.79
C GLN A 75 11.38 3.65 2.30
N VAL A 76 10.88 2.83 3.19
CA VAL A 76 9.90 1.76 2.89
C VAL A 76 8.48 2.32 2.87
N VAL A 77 8.02 2.81 4.03
CA VAL A 77 6.68 3.38 4.26
C VAL A 77 6.73 4.54 5.27
N HIS A 78 5.61 5.24 5.42
CA HIS A 78 5.35 6.28 6.41
C HIS A 78 6.32 7.49 6.32
N GLY A 79 6.95 7.72 5.17
CA GLY A 79 7.79 8.91 4.96
C GLY A 79 6.97 10.18 5.09
N ILE A 80 7.46 11.14 5.90
CA ILE A 80 6.81 12.43 6.09
C ILE A 80 7.24 13.38 4.96
N PRO A 81 6.31 13.89 4.12
CA PRO A 81 6.61 14.90 3.11
C PRO A 81 7.29 16.14 3.70
N GLY A 82 8.29 16.66 3.00
CA GLY A 82 9.08 17.81 3.40
C GLY A 82 9.70 18.53 2.19
N LYS A 83 10.72 19.34 2.44
CA LYS A 83 11.38 20.18 1.43
C LYS A 83 12.33 19.42 0.49
N ARG A 84 12.51 18.09 0.70
CA ARG A 84 13.32 17.27 -0.21
C ARG A 84 12.75 17.37 -1.63
N LYS A 85 13.63 17.61 -2.61
CA LYS A 85 13.28 17.53 -4.03
C LYS A 85 13.54 16.13 -4.56
N LEU A 86 12.66 15.65 -5.43
CA LEU A 86 12.91 14.43 -6.19
C LEU A 86 14.05 14.67 -7.19
N LEU A 87 14.84 13.63 -7.38
CA LEU A 87 15.99 13.62 -8.30
C LEU A 87 15.77 12.56 -9.40
N ASP A 88 16.44 12.74 -10.53
CA ASP A 88 16.50 11.71 -11.56
C ASP A 88 17.07 10.41 -10.98
N GLY A 89 16.40 9.30 -11.19
CA GLY A 89 16.76 7.99 -10.62
C GLY A 89 16.10 7.64 -9.30
N ASP A 90 15.35 8.55 -8.64
CA ASP A 90 14.62 8.23 -7.41
C ASP A 90 13.47 7.23 -7.67
N LEU A 91 13.21 6.39 -6.68
CA LEU A 91 11.97 5.62 -6.53
C LEU A 91 11.10 6.31 -5.48
N VAL A 92 9.98 6.90 -5.86
CA VAL A 92 9.04 7.51 -4.92
C VAL A 92 7.83 6.62 -4.69
N LYS A 93 7.56 6.26 -3.43
CA LYS A 93 6.36 5.57 -3.00
C LYS A 93 5.36 6.62 -2.56
N LEU A 94 4.23 6.65 -3.24
CA LEU A 94 3.07 7.49 -2.97
C LEU A 94 2.01 6.59 -2.36
N ASP A 95 1.68 6.83 -1.10
CA ASP A 95 0.75 6.02 -0.31
C ASP A 95 -0.33 6.96 0.25
N HIS A 96 -1.57 6.78 -0.22
CA HIS A 96 -2.67 7.72 0.00
C HIS A 96 -3.97 7.02 0.36
N GLY A 97 -4.56 7.49 1.46
CA GLY A 97 -5.89 7.11 1.88
C GLY A 97 -6.91 8.24 1.74
N ALA A 98 -8.14 7.90 1.40
CA ALA A 98 -9.26 8.82 1.34
C ALA A 98 -10.49 8.30 2.08
N VAL A 99 -11.31 9.23 2.58
CA VAL A 99 -12.57 8.94 3.27
C VAL A 99 -13.74 9.59 2.53
N VAL A 100 -14.71 8.77 2.13
CA VAL A 100 -15.97 9.22 1.53
C VAL A 100 -17.13 8.65 2.33
N LYS A 101 -18.03 9.50 2.81
CA LYS A 101 -19.21 9.09 3.61
C LYS A 101 -18.88 8.17 4.82
N GLY A 102 -17.68 8.35 5.41
CA GLY A 102 -17.20 7.56 6.54
C GLY A 102 -16.60 6.19 6.17
N TRP A 103 -16.38 5.91 4.87
CA TRP A 103 -15.71 4.71 4.38
C TRP A 103 -14.33 5.03 3.83
N TYR A 104 -13.36 4.19 4.14
CA TYR A 104 -11.97 4.35 3.77
C TYR A 104 -11.65 3.59 2.47
N GLY A 105 -10.78 4.18 1.68
CA GLY A 105 -10.02 3.53 0.63
C GLY A 105 -8.55 3.85 0.82
N ASP A 106 -7.66 2.90 0.52
CA ASP A 106 -6.21 3.00 0.71
C ASP A 106 -5.47 2.34 -0.43
N ALA A 107 -4.43 2.98 -0.93
CA ALA A 107 -3.57 2.41 -1.96
C ALA A 107 -2.21 3.09 -2.01
N ALA A 108 -1.20 2.33 -2.45
CA ALA A 108 0.13 2.84 -2.70
C ALA A 108 0.68 2.40 -4.05
N ARG A 109 1.57 3.22 -4.59
CA ARG A 109 2.35 2.86 -5.78
C ARG A 109 3.75 3.44 -5.75
N THR A 110 4.70 2.67 -6.27
CA THR A 110 6.08 3.13 -6.50
C THR A 110 6.17 3.71 -7.91
N VAL A 111 6.59 4.97 -7.99
CA VAL A 111 6.76 5.71 -9.25
C VAL A 111 8.25 5.95 -9.48
N PRO A 112 8.81 5.50 -10.62
CA PRO A 112 10.14 5.89 -11.06
C PRO A 112 10.20 7.38 -11.42
N VAL A 113 11.24 8.07 -10.96
CA VAL A 113 11.47 9.49 -11.28
C VAL A 113 12.57 9.59 -12.33
N GLY A 114 12.22 9.97 -13.55
CA GLY A 114 13.18 10.00 -14.67
C GLY A 114 13.72 8.62 -15.01
N LYS A 115 15.05 8.50 -15.20
CA LYS A 115 15.71 7.25 -15.59
C LYS A 115 16.26 6.50 -14.38
N ILE A 116 15.66 5.38 -14.03
CA ILE A 116 16.11 4.50 -12.94
C ILE A 116 17.09 3.41 -13.42
N SER A 117 17.79 2.78 -12.49
CA SER A 117 18.68 1.66 -12.79
C SER A 117 17.90 0.38 -13.17
N PRO A 118 18.52 -0.56 -13.92
CA PRO A 118 17.88 -1.86 -14.21
C PRO A 118 17.51 -2.65 -12.94
N GLU A 119 18.32 -2.55 -11.87
CA GLU A 119 18.01 -3.18 -10.58
C GLU A 119 16.76 -2.57 -9.94
N ALA A 120 16.65 -1.22 -9.95
CA ALA A 120 15.49 -0.52 -9.45
C ALA A 120 14.22 -0.87 -10.27
N GLN A 121 14.33 -0.95 -11.59
CA GLN A 121 13.22 -1.37 -12.45
C GLN A 121 12.76 -2.79 -12.12
N LYS A 122 13.70 -3.74 -11.97
CA LYS A 122 13.41 -5.13 -11.59
C LYS A 122 12.68 -5.20 -10.24
N LEU A 123 13.09 -4.38 -9.25
CA LEU A 123 12.44 -4.30 -7.95
C LEU A 123 10.99 -3.81 -8.09
N VAL A 124 10.78 -2.73 -8.81
CA VAL A 124 9.44 -2.14 -9.04
C VAL A 124 8.52 -3.16 -9.73
N ASP A 125 9.00 -3.81 -10.80
CA ASP A 125 8.21 -4.76 -11.57
C ASP A 125 7.86 -6.00 -10.74
N ALA A 126 8.82 -6.59 -10.02
CA ALA A 126 8.58 -7.74 -9.16
C ALA A 126 7.60 -7.41 -8.02
N THR A 127 7.69 -6.21 -7.42
CA THR A 127 6.77 -5.80 -6.34
C THR A 127 5.35 -5.66 -6.88
N ARG A 128 5.16 -5.03 -8.05
CA ARG A 128 3.85 -4.92 -8.69
C ARG A 128 3.28 -6.29 -9.05
N GLU A 129 4.08 -7.16 -9.67
CA GLU A 129 3.67 -8.53 -10.01
C GLU A 129 3.27 -9.34 -8.76
N SER A 130 3.96 -9.13 -7.64
CA SER A 130 3.64 -9.80 -6.37
C SER A 130 2.27 -9.38 -5.82
N LEU A 131 1.91 -8.09 -5.95
CA LEU A 131 0.56 -7.62 -5.60
C LEU A 131 -0.50 -8.23 -6.53
N GLU A 132 -0.25 -8.31 -7.83
CA GLU A 132 -1.17 -8.95 -8.77
C GLU A 132 -1.37 -10.44 -8.45
N ALA A 133 -0.30 -11.15 -8.06
CA ALA A 133 -0.39 -12.55 -7.63
C ALA A 133 -1.20 -12.68 -6.33
N ALA A 134 -1.00 -11.77 -5.37
CA ALA A 134 -1.77 -11.70 -4.14
C ALA A 134 -3.28 -11.47 -4.40
N ILE A 135 -3.61 -10.55 -5.31
CA ILE A 135 -5.02 -10.29 -5.72
C ILE A 135 -5.64 -11.55 -6.28
N ARG A 136 -4.96 -12.26 -7.20
CA ARG A 136 -5.47 -13.53 -7.76
C ARG A 136 -5.70 -14.61 -6.71
N ALA A 137 -4.99 -14.59 -5.58
CA ALA A 137 -5.19 -15.53 -4.47
C ALA A 137 -6.39 -15.17 -3.58
N MET A 138 -6.98 -13.98 -3.72
CA MET A 138 -8.09 -13.50 -2.87
C MET A 138 -9.44 -14.05 -3.32
N VAL A 139 -9.57 -15.37 -3.43
CA VAL A 139 -10.82 -16.04 -3.79
C VAL A 139 -11.49 -16.66 -2.55
N PRO A 140 -12.85 -16.79 -2.54
CA PRO A 140 -13.55 -17.44 -1.44
C PRO A 140 -13.03 -18.85 -1.15
N GLY A 141 -12.83 -19.16 0.13
CA GLY A 141 -12.32 -20.47 0.58
C GLY A 141 -10.81 -20.51 0.80
N ASN A 142 -10.00 -19.73 0.08
CA ASN A 142 -8.60 -19.52 0.40
C ASN A 142 -8.44 -18.87 1.80
N ARG A 143 -7.22 -18.80 2.29
CA ARG A 143 -6.91 -18.19 3.58
C ARG A 143 -6.05 -16.93 3.38
N VAL A 144 -5.99 -16.10 4.40
CA VAL A 144 -5.08 -14.94 4.41
C VAL A 144 -3.63 -15.36 4.13
N SER A 145 -3.19 -16.53 4.62
CA SER A 145 -1.86 -17.05 4.31
C SER A 145 -1.59 -17.31 2.83
N ASP A 146 -2.61 -17.57 2.04
CA ASP A 146 -2.45 -17.83 0.60
C ASP A 146 -2.10 -16.55 -0.16
N ILE A 147 -2.57 -15.38 0.35
CA ILE A 147 -2.19 -14.05 -0.14
C ILE A 147 -0.68 -13.85 0.04
N GLY A 148 -0.18 -14.03 1.26
CA GLY A 148 1.25 -13.86 1.55
C GLY A 148 2.14 -14.90 0.86
N ALA A 149 1.67 -16.15 0.71
CA ALA A 149 2.38 -17.17 -0.04
C ALA A 149 2.49 -16.82 -1.53
N ALA A 150 1.46 -16.20 -2.12
CA ALA A 150 1.49 -15.73 -3.50
C ALA A 150 2.52 -14.60 -3.70
N VAL A 151 2.57 -13.62 -2.78
CA VAL A 151 3.63 -12.59 -2.78
C VAL A 151 5.01 -13.23 -2.71
N GLN A 152 5.23 -14.12 -1.74
CA GLN A 152 6.51 -14.78 -1.52
C GLN A 152 6.95 -15.58 -2.73
N GLY A 153 6.04 -16.32 -3.38
CA GLY A 153 6.34 -17.12 -4.57
C GLY A 153 6.86 -16.28 -5.75
N VAL A 154 6.41 -15.04 -5.88
CA VAL A 154 6.94 -14.11 -6.91
C VAL A 154 8.30 -13.54 -6.50
N ILE A 155 8.46 -13.15 -5.22
CA ILE A 155 9.62 -12.38 -4.77
C ILE A 155 10.86 -13.23 -4.52
N GLU A 156 10.72 -14.44 -3.96
CA GLU A 156 11.86 -15.30 -3.62
C GLU A 156 12.82 -15.59 -4.80
N PRO A 157 12.33 -15.89 -6.03
CA PRO A 157 13.23 -16.12 -7.18
C PRO A 157 14.07 -14.90 -7.56
N HIS A 158 13.68 -13.69 -7.16
CA HIS A 158 14.45 -12.48 -7.40
C HIS A 158 15.53 -12.22 -6.35
N GLY A 159 15.51 -12.93 -5.21
CA GLY A 159 16.42 -12.72 -4.08
C GLY A 159 16.19 -11.42 -3.33
N PHE A 160 14.99 -10.84 -3.41
CA PHE A 160 14.59 -9.64 -2.70
C PHE A 160 14.03 -9.96 -1.30
N GLY A 161 14.16 -9.00 -0.38
CA GLY A 161 13.64 -9.11 0.99
C GLY A 161 12.17 -8.68 1.08
N ILE A 162 11.32 -9.52 1.67
CA ILE A 162 9.93 -9.16 1.98
C ILE A 162 9.88 -8.59 3.39
N VAL A 163 9.43 -7.35 3.56
CA VAL A 163 9.27 -6.72 4.88
C VAL A 163 8.29 -7.50 5.72
N ARG A 164 8.60 -7.69 7.03
CA ARG A 164 7.83 -8.52 7.95
C ARG A 164 7.18 -7.74 9.10
N ASP A 165 7.73 -6.58 9.43
CA ASP A 165 7.31 -5.76 10.57
C ASP A 165 6.04 -4.95 10.26
N TYR A 166 5.71 -4.80 8.98
CA TYR A 166 4.52 -4.13 8.46
C TYR A 166 3.77 -5.10 7.54
N VAL A 167 2.44 -5.07 7.65
CA VAL A 167 1.55 -6.03 6.99
C VAL A 167 0.26 -5.35 6.57
N GLY A 168 -0.40 -5.88 5.57
CA GLY A 168 -1.73 -5.47 5.17
C GLY A 168 -2.78 -5.72 6.25
N HIS A 169 -3.97 -5.22 6.05
CA HIS A 169 -5.01 -5.20 7.07
C HIS A 169 -6.43 -5.25 6.47
N GLY A 170 -7.41 -5.56 7.30
CA GLY A 170 -8.80 -5.26 6.99
C GLY A 170 -9.02 -3.74 6.93
N ILE A 171 -9.99 -3.29 6.13
CA ILE A 171 -10.32 -1.88 5.98
C ILE A 171 -11.83 -1.70 5.81
N GLY A 172 -12.37 -0.57 6.26
CA GLY A 172 -13.81 -0.31 6.20
C GLY A 172 -14.19 1.06 6.73
N LYS A 173 -14.86 1.09 7.87
CA LYS A 173 -15.16 2.34 8.63
C LYS A 173 -13.99 2.82 9.48
N ARG A 174 -12.95 2.00 9.58
CA ARG A 174 -11.66 2.36 10.16
C ARG A 174 -10.57 2.09 9.13
N PRO A 175 -9.48 2.86 9.16
CA PRO A 175 -8.36 2.64 8.24
C PRO A 175 -7.74 1.25 8.47
N HIS A 176 -7.61 0.81 9.73
CA HIS A 176 -7.06 -0.49 10.08
C HIS A 176 -8.09 -1.33 10.84
N GLU A 177 -8.47 -2.47 10.27
CA GLU A 177 -9.37 -3.48 10.83
C GLU A 177 -8.72 -4.86 10.83
N ASP A 178 -9.32 -5.83 11.51
CA ASP A 178 -8.95 -7.23 11.38
C ASP A 178 -9.36 -7.80 10.00
N PRO A 179 -8.63 -8.75 9.42
CA PRO A 179 -7.40 -9.37 9.95
C PRO A 179 -6.14 -8.62 9.52
N GLN A 180 -4.99 -8.93 10.15
CA GLN A 180 -3.69 -8.66 9.56
C GLN A 180 -3.48 -9.52 8.32
N VAL A 181 -2.80 -8.97 7.31
CA VAL A 181 -2.53 -9.62 6.02
C VAL A 181 -1.02 -9.62 5.74
N PRO A 182 -0.25 -10.58 6.28
CA PRO A 182 1.18 -10.66 6.02
C PRO A 182 1.50 -10.88 4.53
N ASN A 183 2.56 -10.24 4.05
CA ASN A 183 3.04 -10.36 2.66
C ASN A 183 3.98 -11.56 2.46
N TYR A 184 3.98 -12.52 3.36
CA TYR A 184 4.83 -13.71 3.35
C TYR A 184 4.06 -14.93 3.84
N GLY A 185 4.50 -16.11 3.43
CA GLY A 185 3.80 -17.37 3.70
C GLY A 185 3.85 -17.80 5.18
N PRO A 186 2.97 -18.74 5.54
CA PRO A 186 2.72 -19.11 6.96
C PRO A 186 3.91 -19.77 7.65
N ALA A 187 4.91 -20.26 6.93
CA ALA A 187 6.13 -20.80 7.52
C ALA A 187 6.95 -19.74 8.30
N LEU A 188 6.75 -18.46 7.98
CA LEU A 188 7.40 -17.32 8.64
C LEU A 188 6.51 -16.64 9.70
N TRP A 189 5.29 -17.15 9.91
CA TRP A 189 4.35 -16.57 10.86
C TRP A 189 4.71 -16.95 12.30
N THR A 190 4.32 -16.08 13.24
CA THR A 190 4.43 -16.40 14.67
C THR A 190 3.40 -17.48 15.04
N ARG A 191 3.77 -18.31 16.02
CA ARG A 191 2.88 -19.37 16.50
C ARG A 191 1.58 -18.77 17.04
N GLY A 192 0.44 -19.26 16.52
CA GLY A 192 -0.90 -18.80 16.92
C GLY A 192 -1.41 -17.57 16.17
N GLN A 193 -0.71 -17.08 15.17
CA GLN A 193 -1.18 -15.99 14.32
C GLN A 193 -2.49 -16.40 13.61
N PRO A 194 -3.56 -15.56 13.66
CA PRO A 194 -4.83 -15.88 13.04
C PRO A 194 -4.71 -16.04 11.52
N ASN A 195 -5.31 -17.09 10.99
CA ASN A 195 -5.33 -17.39 9.56
C ASN A 195 -6.76 -17.69 9.08
N PRO A 196 -7.62 -16.66 9.03
CA PRO A 196 -9.01 -16.85 8.64
C PRO A 196 -9.16 -17.25 7.17
N ARG A 197 -10.27 -17.93 6.85
CA ARG A 197 -10.69 -18.15 5.47
C ARG A 197 -11.24 -16.86 4.88
N LEU A 198 -10.93 -16.62 3.62
CA LEU A 198 -11.49 -15.53 2.85
C LEU A 198 -12.96 -15.83 2.56
N ARG A 199 -13.82 -14.86 2.79
CA ARG A 199 -15.27 -14.94 2.59
C ARG A 199 -15.75 -13.71 1.83
N PRO A 200 -16.77 -13.83 0.98
CA PRO A 200 -17.42 -12.69 0.36
C PRO A 200 -17.79 -11.60 1.38
N GLY A 201 -17.56 -10.35 1.04
CA GLY A 201 -17.75 -9.20 1.92
C GLY A 201 -16.54 -8.83 2.78
N MET A 202 -15.47 -9.62 2.81
CA MET A 202 -14.19 -9.17 3.38
C MET A 202 -13.55 -8.13 2.45
N VAL A 203 -13.07 -7.02 3.02
CA VAL A 203 -12.32 -5.99 2.29
C VAL A 203 -10.97 -5.80 2.98
N LEU A 204 -9.89 -5.95 2.21
CA LEU A 204 -8.52 -5.97 2.71
C LEU A 204 -7.64 -4.98 1.94
N ALA A 205 -6.77 -4.29 2.64
CA ALA A 205 -5.59 -3.65 2.08
C ALA A 205 -4.49 -4.71 1.95
N VAL A 206 -3.98 -4.90 0.74
CA VAL A 206 -2.88 -5.83 0.43
C VAL A 206 -1.73 -5.01 -0.13
N GLU A 207 -0.60 -5.03 0.58
CA GLU A 207 0.43 -4.00 0.46
C GLU A 207 1.86 -4.58 0.53
N PRO A 208 2.31 -5.37 -0.45
CA PRO A 208 3.67 -5.87 -0.47
C PRO A 208 4.69 -4.73 -0.44
N MET A 209 5.57 -4.78 0.58
CA MET A 209 6.74 -3.93 0.75
C MET A 209 7.99 -4.79 0.53
N ILE A 210 8.73 -4.50 -0.55
CA ILE A 210 9.84 -5.34 -1.01
C ILE A 210 11.14 -4.52 -1.02
N ASN A 211 12.17 -5.05 -0.37
CA ASN A 211 13.49 -4.43 -0.31
C ASN A 211 14.43 -5.09 -1.34
N ALA A 212 15.27 -4.30 -1.99
CA ALA A 212 16.31 -4.83 -2.89
C ALA A 212 17.35 -5.69 -2.15
N GLY A 213 17.45 -5.56 -0.83
CA GLY A 213 18.33 -6.32 0.04
C GLY A 213 17.59 -7.19 1.05
N THR A 214 17.90 -7.03 2.33
CA THR A 214 17.30 -7.82 3.40
C THR A 214 15.88 -7.34 3.75
N HIS A 215 15.11 -8.20 4.42
CA HIS A 215 13.77 -7.84 4.91
C HIS A 215 13.78 -6.87 6.10
N GLU A 216 14.95 -6.63 6.70
CA GLU A 216 15.09 -5.86 7.93
C GLU A 216 14.88 -4.37 7.70
N VAL A 217 14.13 -3.75 8.61
CA VAL A 217 13.80 -2.33 8.58
C VAL A 217 14.08 -1.68 9.93
N ARG A 218 14.06 -0.36 9.98
CA ARG A 218 14.10 0.43 11.22
C ARG A 218 13.33 1.72 11.04
N THR A 219 12.74 2.21 12.11
CA THR A 219 12.09 3.53 12.15
C THR A 219 13.13 4.61 12.45
N LEU A 220 13.03 5.76 11.77
CA LEU A 220 13.88 6.91 12.01
C LEU A 220 13.49 7.68 13.28
N GLY A 221 14.30 8.66 13.65
CA GLY A 221 14.10 9.49 14.85
C GLY A 221 12.85 10.40 14.81
N ASP A 222 12.20 10.54 13.66
CA ASP A 222 10.92 11.24 13.51
C ASP A 222 9.72 10.42 14.04
N GLY A 223 9.97 9.15 14.38
CA GLY A 223 8.96 8.22 14.90
C GLY A 223 8.01 7.63 13.85
N TRP A 224 8.21 7.95 12.55
CA TRP A 224 7.34 7.55 11.44
C TRP A 224 8.08 6.86 10.30
N THR A 225 9.04 7.54 9.71
CA THR A 225 9.72 7.08 8.49
C THR A 225 10.43 5.76 8.73
N VAL A 226 10.01 4.73 8.02
CA VAL A 226 10.61 3.40 8.04
C VAL A 226 11.60 3.28 6.91
N VAL A 227 12.82 2.83 7.18
CA VAL A 227 13.89 2.65 6.18
C VAL A 227 14.44 1.23 6.21
N THR A 228 14.98 0.77 5.09
CA THR A 228 15.75 -0.48 5.02
C THR A 228 17.00 -0.38 5.90
N ARG A 229 17.38 -1.48 6.57
CA ARG A 229 18.59 -1.47 7.42
C ARG A 229 19.88 -1.38 6.63
N ASP A 230 19.89 -1.94 5.43
CA ASP A 230 21.06 -2.00 4.56
C ASP A 230 21.20 -0.77 3.63
N GLY A 231 20.23 0.15 3.65
CA GLY A 231 20.24 1.38 2.84
C GLY A 231 19.93 1.14 1.35
N ARG A 232 19.52 -0.07 0.94
CA ARG A 232 19.13 -0.38 -0.43
C ARG A 232 17.69 0.04 -0.68
N ASN A 233 17.32 0.20 -1.96
CA ASN A 233 15.99 0.62 -2.37
C ASN A 233 14.90 -0.32 -1.88
N SER A 234 13.72 0.26 -1.60
CA SER A 234 12.47 -0.45 -1.36
C SER A 234 11.41 -0.01 -2.37
N ALA A 235 10.47 -0.91 -2.68
CA ALA A 235 9.26 -0.63 -3.44
C ALA A 235 8.02 -1.07 -2.65
N HIS A 236 6.92 -0.35 -2.83
CA HIS A 236 5.65 -0.59 -2.18
C HIS A 236 4.52 -0.40 -3.20
N PHE A 237 3.64 -1.37 -3.30
CA PHE A 237 2.38 -1.27 -4.04
C PHE A 237 1.26 -1.78 -3.15
N GLU A 238 0.09 -1.17 -3.28
CA GLU A 238 -1.06 -1.51 -2.46
C GLU A 238 -2.36 -1.28 -3.20
N HIS A 239 -3.34 -2.13 -2.89
CA HIS A 239 -4.74 -1.92 -3.23
C HIS A 239 -5.66 -2.30 -2.09
N THR A 240 -6.79 -1.58 -2.00
CA THR A 240 -7.99 -2.04 -1.28
C THR A 240 -8.77 -2.98 -2.18
N ILE A 241 -9.01 -4.22 -1.72
CA ILE A 241 -9.62 -5.28 -2.52
C ILE A 241 -10.77 -5.91 -1.75
N ALA A 242 -11.93 -6.03 -2.39
CA ALA A 242 -13.06 -6.79 -1.87
C ALA A 242 -13.02 -8.24 -2.36
N VAL A 243 -13.24 -9.18 -1.45
CA VAL A 243 -13.55 -10.58 -1.80
C VAL A 243 -15.03 -10.66 -2.15
N THR A 244 -15.37 -11.10 -3.35
CA THR A 244 -16.78 -11.31 -3.77
C THR A 244 -17.04 -12.77 -4.12
N GLU A 245 -18.29 -13.15 -4.36
CA GLU A 245 -18.67 -14.50 -4.82
C GLU A 245 -17.94 -14.86 -6.13
N ASP A 246 -17.75 -13.87 -7.02
CA ASP A 246 -17.15 -14.02 -8.35
C ASP A 246 -15.62 -13.85 -8.34
N GLY A 247 -15.01 -13.62 -7.16
CA GLY A 247 -13.57 -13.40 -6.98
C GLY A 247 -13.21 -12.00 -6.47
N PRO A 248 -11.93 -11.62 -6.54
CA PRO A 248 -11.45 -10.33 -6.02
C PRO A 248 -11.87 -9.15 -6.90
N VAL A 249 -12.29 -8.06 -6.26
CA VAL A 249 -12.59 -6.78 -6.91
C VAL A 249 -11.69 -5.69 -6.34
N VAL A 250 -10.84 -5.10 -7.17
CA VAL A 250 -9.96 -3.98 -6.77
C VAL A 250 -10.78 -2.70 -6.66
N LEU A 251 -10.92 -2.17 -5.45
CA LEU A 251 -11.68 -0.95 -5.19
C LEU A 251 -10.90 0.33 -5.50
N THR A 252 -9.59 0.29 -5.49
CA THR A 252 -8.66 1.41 -5.76
C THR A 252 -8.01 1.33 -7.14
N GLY A 253 -8.63 0.62 -8.08
CA GLY A 253 -8.23 0.55 -9.49
C GLY A 253 -9.04 1.51 -10.38
N PRO A 254 -8.80 1.52 -11.70
CA PRO A 254 -9.59 2.31 -12.64
C PRO A 254 -11.07 1.90 -12.65
N ALA A 255 -11.91 2.81 -13.15
CA ALA A 255 -13.36 2.59 -13.27
C ALA A 255 -13.69 1.53 -14.33
#